data_d3b33ad1a316c4b37e3bfe44b728c0ba
#
_entry.id   d3b33ad1a316c4b37e3bfe44b728c0ba
#
_cell.length_a   1.000
_cell.length_b   1.000
_cell.length_c   1.000
_cell.angle_alpha   90.00
_cell.angle_beta   90.00
_cell.angle_gamma   90.00
#
_symmetry.space_group_name_H-M   'P 1'
#
loop_
_entity.id
_entity.type
_entity.pdbx_description
1 polymer ?
#
loop_
_entity_poly.entity_id
_entity_poly.type
_entity_poly.pdbx_seq_one_letter_code
_entity_poly.pdbx_strand_id
1 'polypeptide(L)'
;ENFYLLDEYLNAERTTEQHATEIRELINKWDIDYIYIDSAAQQTRFDFAQNYDITTVNAKKSILDGISHVEGIVDNNKLLVDQYCKETLQSLDQYQWDPNPNLLKEKPKHNRASHMADALRYALYSFETSNSGF
;
A
#
# COMPACT_ATOMS: atom_id res chain seq x y z
N GLU A 1 -9.31 17.11 3.49
CA GLU A 1 -9.67 15.94 2.69
C GLU A 1 -9.42 14.67 3.48
N ASN A 2 -10.42 13.79 3.54
CA ASN A 2 -10.33 12.55 4.29
C ASN A 2 -10.08 11.36 3.36
N PHE A 3 -9.38 10.36 3.88
CA PHE A 3 -9.13 9.10 3.21
C PHE A 3 -9.83 7.98 3.96
N TYR A 4 -10.43 7.05 3.22
CA TYR A 4 -11.18 5.94 3.80
C TYR A 4 -10.56 4.64 3.33
N LEU A 5 -10.06 3.82 4.25
CA LEU A 5 -9.62 2.47 3.94
C LEU A 5 -10.82 1.54 4.09
N LEU A 6 -11.31 1.04 2.97
CA LEU A 6 -12.57 0.31 2.91
C LEU A 6 -12.41 -1.20 2.99
N ASP A 7 -11.26 -1.72 2.53
CA ASP A 7 -11.07 -3.16 2.41
C ASP A 7 -9.58 -3.49 2.43
N GLU A 8 -9.26 -4.74 2.66
CA GLU A 8 -7.89 -5.22 2.69
C GLU A 8 -7.79 -6.67 2.23
N TYR A 9 -6.62 -7.03 1.73
CA TYR A 9 -6.31 -8.40 1.33
C TYR A 9 -4.85 -8.67 1.67
N LEU A 10 -4.60 -9.69 2.47
CA LEU A 10 -3.25 -10.09 2.85
C LEU A 10 -3.15 -11.60 2.79
N ASN A 11 -2.40 -12.10 1.83
CA ASN A 11 -2.13 -13.53 1.68
C ASN A 11 -0.72 -13.77 1.19
N ALA A 12 -0.12 -14.85 1.67
CA ALA A 12 1.19 -15.31 1.24
C ALA A 12 1.05 -16.65 0.52
N GLU A 13 2.10 -17.03 -0.20
CA GLU A 13 2.19 -18.35 -0.85
C GLU A 13 1.04 -18.62 -1.82
N ARG A 14 0.66 -17.59 -2.57
CA ARG A 14 -0.35 -17.71 -3.63
C ARG A 14 0.28 -17.44 -4.99
N THR A 15 -0.31 -18.04 -6.01
CA THR A 15 0.12 -17.81 -7.40
C THR A 15 -0.33 -16.43 -7.87
N THR A 16 0.29 -15.95 -8.94
CA THR A 16 -0.12 -14.69 -9.59
C THR A 16 -1.58 -14.75 -10.01
N GLU A 17 -2.05 -15.89 -10.51
CA GLU A 17 -3.45 -16.08 -10.88
C GLU A 17 -4.38 -15.92 -9.69
N GLN A 18 -4.02 -16.48 -8.53
CA GLN A 18 -4.83 -16.37 -7.32
C GLN A 18 -4.90 -14.94 -6.83
N HIS A 19 -3.78 -14.22 -6.84
CA HIS A 19 -3.77 -12.79 -6.51
C HIS A 19 -4.60 -11.98 -7.50
N ALA A 20 -4.48 -12.27 -8.79
CA ALA A 20 -5.22 -11.56 -9.83
C ALA A 20 -6.73 -11.75 -9.66
N THR A 21 -7.16 -12.95 -9.28
CA THR A 21 -8.58 -13.24 -9.03
C THR A 21 -9.11 -12.37 -7.89
N GLU A 22 -8.37 -12.28 -6.77
CA GLU A 22 -8.78 -11.46 -5.64
C GLU A 22 -8.81 -9.97 -5.99
N ILE A 23 -7.81 -9.50 -6.72
CA ILE A 23 -7.76 -8.10 -7.16
C ILE A 23 -8.92 -7.79 -8.09
N ARG A 24 -9.25 -8.71 -8.99
CA ARG A 24 -10.39 -8.52 -9.91
C ARG A 24 -11.70 -8.41 -9.14
N GLU A 25 -11.88 -9.19 -8.10
CA GLU A 25 -13.06 -9.10 -7.24
C GLU A 25 -13.15 -7.74 -6.54
N LEU A 26 -12.01 -7.24 -6.05
CA LEU A 26 -11.95 -5.92 -5.42
C LEU A 26 -12.26 -4.79 -6.43
N ILE A 27 -11.74 -4.90 -7.66
CA ILE A 27 -12.04 -3.94 -8.72
C ILE A 27 -13.54 -3.89 -8.99
N ASN A 28 -14.17 -5.05 -9.06
CA ASN A 28 -15.61 -5.13 -9.34
C ASN A 28 -16.46 -4.63 -8.16
N LYS A 29 -15.99 -4.87 -6.94
CA LYS A 29 -16.71 -4.48 -5.73
C LYS A 29 -16.66 -2.97 -5.49
N TRP A 30 -15.52 -2.34 -5.74
CA TRP A 30 -15.27 -0.96 -5.33
C TRP A 30 -15.12 0.04 -6.47
N ASP A 31 -15.19 -0.40 -7.72
CA ASP A 31 -15.01 0.48 -8.89
C ASP A 31 -13.69 1.25 -8.82
N ILE A 32 -12.59 0.50 -8.76
CA ILE A 32 -11.26 1.04 -8.53
C ILE A 32 -10.74 1.83 -9.72
N ASP A 33 -10.19 3.02 -9.49
CA ASP A 33 -9.60 3.88 -10.52
C ASP A 33 -8.10 3.61 -10.71
N TYR A 34 -7.35 3.43 -9.62
CA TYR A 34 -5.90 3.28 -9.68
C TYR A 34 -5.45 2.10 -8.83
N ILE A 35 -4.48 1.35 -9.34
CA ILE A 35 -3.83 0.26 -8.61
C ILE A 35 -2.33 0.55 -8.59
N TYR A 36 -1.80 0.86 -7.43
CA TYR A 36 -0.37 1.12 -7.27
C TYR A 36 0.35 -0.16 -6.85
N ILE A 37 1.43 -0.46 -7.54
CA ILE A 37 2.21 -1.68 -7.29
C ILE A 37 3.68 -1.31 -7.07
N ASP A 38 4.36 -2.07 -6.21
CA ASP A 38 5.79 -1.91 -5.99
C ASP A 38 6.54 -1.96 -7.33
N SER A 39 7.33 -0.94 -7.59
CA SER A 39 8.08 -0.83 -8.86
C SER A 39 9.08 -1.96 -9.05
N ALA A 40 9.46 -2.69 -8.00
CA ALA A 40 10.31 -3.88 -8.12
C ALA A 40 9.57 -5.08 -8.71
N ALA A 41 8.23 -5.06 -8.74
CA ALA A 41 7.40 -6.16 -9.22
C ALA A 41 7.05 -6.03 -10.71
N GLN A 42 8.04 -5.74 -11.56
CA GLN A 42 7.79 -5.50 -12.99
C GLN A 42 7.23 -6.73 -13.71
N GLN A 43 7.71 -7.92 -13.36
CA GLN A 43 7.20 -9.14 -13.98
C GLN A 43 5.73 -9.36 -13.64
N THR A 44 5.36 -9.15 -12.39
CA THR A 44 3.97 -9.26 -11.95
C THR A 44 3.09 -8.23 -12.65
N ARG A 45 3.58 -7.00 -12.77
CA ARG A 45 2.87 -5.93 -13.45
C ARG A 45 2.60 -6.28 -14.91
N PHE A 46 3.63 -6.80 -15.59
CA PHE A 46 3.51 -7.23 -16.99
C PHE A 46 2.47 -8.36 -17.12
N ASP A 47 2.56 -9.36 -16.25
CA ASP A 47 1.65 -10.51 -16.26
C ASP A 47 0.19 -10.08 -16.01
N PHE A 48 -0.02 -9.17 -15.05
CA PHE A 48 -1.35 -8.63 -14.77
C PHE A 48 -1.94 -7.96 -16.02
N ALA A 49 -1.14 -7.16 -16.72
CA ALA A 49 -1.61 -6.45 -17.91
C ALA A 49 -1.89 -7.42 -19.07
N GLN A 50 -1.01 -8.38 -19.29
CA GLN A 50 -1.09 -9.27 -20.45
C GLN A 50 -2.11 -10.39 -20.29
N ASN A 51 -2.20 -10.97 -19.10
CA ASN A 51 -2.97 -12.20 -18.90
C ASN A 51 -4.24 -12.02 -18.06
N TYR A 52 -4.37 -10.91 -17.33
CA TYR A 52 -5.49 -10.71 -16.40
C TYR A 52 -6.24 -9.41 -16.59
N ASP A 53 -5.82 -8.62 -17.57
CA ASP A 53 -6.46 -7.32 -17.88
C ASP A 53 -6.52 -6.40 -16.66
N ILE A 54 -5.41 -6.37 -15.90
CA ILE A 54 -5.26 -5.49 -14.74
C ILE A 54 -4.15 -4.49 -15.04
N THR A 55 -4.51 -3.21 -15.14
CA THR A 55 -3.55 -2.13 -15.37
C THR A 55 -3.09 -1.58 -14.02
N THR A 56 -1.78 -1.44 -13.85
CA THR A 56 -1.19 -0.94 -12.62
C THR A 56 -0.29 0.26 -12.88
N VAL A 57 -0.02 1.02 -11.83
CA VAL A 57 0.88 2.17 -11.84
C VAL A 57 2.00 1.91 -10.84
N ASN A 58 3.23 2.21 -11.20
CA ASN A 58 4.35 2.06 -10.28
C ASN A 58 4.18 2.99 -9.08
N ALA A 59 4.24 2.43 -7.89
CA ALA A 59 4.17 3.20 -6.65
C ALA A 59 5.45 4.01 -6.45
N LYS A 60 5.31 5.18 -5.85
CA LYS A 60 6.46 5.96 -5.37
C LYS A 60 6.87 5.39 -4.02
N LYS A 61 8.16 5.04 -3.90
CA LYS A 61 8.64 4.22 -2.79
C LYS A 61 9.52 4.95 -1.79
N SER A 62 9.52 6.27 -1.77
CA SER A 62 10.28 7.01 -0.78
C SER A 62 9.87 6.58 0.63
N ILE A 63 10.83 6.13 1.41
CA ILE A 63 10.56 5.64 2.77
C ILE A 63 10.30 6.81 3.70
N LEU A 64 11.25 7.72 3.83
CA LEU A 64 11.11 8.82 4.79
C LEU A 64 10.00 9.78 4.41
N ASP A 65 9.97 10.22 3.16
CA ASP A 65 8.93 11.15 2.71
C ASP A 65 7.55 10.50 2.74
N GLY A 66 7.48 9.24 2.32
CA GLY A 66 6.23 8.50 2.31
C GLY A 66 5.66 8.27 3.71
N ILE A 67 6.51 7.90 4.67
CA ILE A 67 6.08 7.70 6.05
C ILE A 67 5.66 9.02 6.68
N SER A 68 6.42 10.08 6.45
CA SER A 68 6.07 11.40 6.94
C SER A 68 4.70 11.85 6.39
N HIS A 69 4.45 11.55 5.12
CA HIS A 69 3.17 11.85 4.49
C HIS A 69 2.00 11.12 5.15
N VAL A 70 2.16 9.81 5.40
CA VAL A 70 1.13 9.00 6.06
C VAL A 70 0.93 9.46 7.50
N GLU A 71 2.02 9.72 8.23
CA GLU A 71 1.94 10.22 9.61
C GLU A 71 1.15 11.53 9.68
N GLY A 72 1.37 12.44 8.72
CA GLY A 72 0.61 13.68 8.65
C GLY A 72 -0.88 13.44 8.47
N ILE A 73 -1.25 12.49 7.64
CA ILE A 73 -2.66 12.14 7.43
C ILE A 73 -3.27 11.55 8.70
N VAL A 74 -2.56 10.65 9.35
CA VAL A 74 -3.03 10.00 10.59
C VAL A 74 -3.12 11.01 11.73
N ASP A 75 -2.11 11.84 11.91
CA ASP A 75 -2.04 12.82 13.00
C ASP A 75 -3.13 13.89 12.88
N ASN A 76 -3.56 14.17 11.68
CA ASN A 76 -4.63 15.14 11.43
C ASN A 76 -6.02 14.48 11.37
N ASN A 77 -6.13 13.23 11.78
CA ASN A 77 -7.38 12.46 11.82
C ASN A 77 -8.08 12.40 10.46
N LYS A 78 -7.29 12.33 9.39
CA LYS A 78 -7.81 12.30 8.02
C LYS A 78 -7.87 10.90 7.42
N LEU A 79 -7.37 9.89 8.13
CA LEU A 79 -7.46 8.50 7.72
C LEU A 79 -8.50 7.77 8.56
N LEU A 80 -9.52 7.26 7.90
CA LEU A 80 -10.57 6.47 8.51
C LEU A 80 -10.46 5.05 8.00
N VAL A 81 -10.34 4.09 8.91
CA VAL A 81 -10.14 2.67 8.58
C VAL A 81 -11.38 1.90 8.99
N ASP A 82 -11.93 1.13 8.05
CA ASP A 82 -13.08 0.28 8.34
C ASP A 82 -12.71 -0.74 9.42
N GLN A 83 -13.62 -0.98 10.35
CA GLN A 83 -13.38 -1.87 11.49
C GLN A 83 -13.04 -3.31 11.07
N TYR A 84 -13.43 -3.72 9.88
CA TYR A 84 -13.13 -5.06 9.38
C TYR A 84 -11.74 -5.17 8.76
N CYS A 85 -11.04 -4.06 8.58
CA CYS A 85 -9.65 -4.04 8.10
C CYS A 85 -8.69 -4.31 9.26
N LYS A 86 -8.78 -5.48 9.85
CA LYS A 86 -8.08 -5.84 11.08
C LYS A 86 -6.56 -5.90 10.91
N GLU A 87 -6.10 -6.40 9.77
CA GLU A 87 -4.66 -6.48 9.50
C GLU A 87 -4.03 -5.09 9.40
N THR A 88 -4.71 -4.16 8.74
CA THR A 88 -4.23 -2.78 8.65
C THR A 88 -4.23 -2.10 10.02
N LEU A 89 -5.29 -2.26 10.79
CA LEU A 89 -5.37 -1.67 12.13
C LEU A 89 -4.25 -2.19 13.02
N GLN A 90 -4.01 -3.50 12.98
CA GLN A 90 -2.93 -4.12 13.73
C GLN A 90 -1.56 -3.64 13.25
N SER A 91 -1.39 -3.48 11.93
CA SER A 91 -0.15 -3.00 11.34
C SER A 91 0.18 -1.57 11.77
N LEU A 92 -0.80 -0.69 11.79
CA LEU A 92 -0.60 0.69 12.22
C LEU A 92 -0.17 0.77 13.70
N ASP A 93 -0.68 -0.16 14.51
CA ASP A 93 -0.32 -0.25 15.92
C ASP A 93 1.10 -0.82 16.13
N GLN A 94 1.52 -1.76 15.29
CA GLN A 94 2.76 -2.51 15.45
C GLN A 94 3.90 -2.05 14.55
N TYR A 95 3.65 -1.11 13.66
CA TYR A 95 4.66 -0.65 12.71
C TYR A 95 5.83 -0.01 13.45
N GLN A 96 7.03 -0.52 13.19
CA GLN A 96 8.22 -0.11 13.90
C GLN A 96 9.34 0.28 12.94
N TRP A 97 10.15 1.25 13.36
CA TRP A 97 11.39 1.56 12.69
C TRP A 97 12.44 0.51 13.01
N ASP A 98 13.38 0.31 12.08
CA ASP A 98 14.54 -0.55 12.34
C ASP A 98 15.37 0.09 13.45
N PRO A 99 15.61 -0.63 14.56
CA PRO A 99 16.33 -0.06 15.71
C PRO A 99 17.84 0.00 15.54
N ASN A 100 18.39 -0.40 14.39
CA ASN A 100 19.84 -0.42 14.17
C ASN A 100 20.43 1.00 14.23
N PRO A 101 21.25 1.33 15.27
CA PRO A 101 21.77 2.69 15.42
C PRO A 101 22.83 3.08 14.40
N ASN A 102 23.32 2.13 13.61
CA ASN A 102 24.32 2.38 12.59
C ASN A 102 23.72 2.86 11.28
N LEU A 103 22.41 2.86 11.13
CA LEU A 103 21.76 3.36 9.94
C LEU A 103 21.71 4.87 9.99
N LEU A 104 22.16 5.50 8.90
CA LEU A 104 22.11 6.95 8.75
C LEU A 104 20.71 7.48 8.56
N LYS A 105 19.80 6.61 8.15
CA LYS A 105 18.38 6.92 7.94
C LYS A 105 17.54 5.93 8.69
N GLU A 106 16.45 6.42 9.26
CA GLU A 106 15.46 5.55 9.87
C GLU A 106 14.83 4.68 8.79
N LYS A 107 14.72 3.40 9.08
CA LYS A 107 14.06 2.44 8.20
C LYS A 107 13.01 1.67 8.97
N PRO A 108 11.85 1.40 8.38
CA PRO A 108 10.87 0.55 9.02
C PRO A 108 11.44 -0.86 9.17
N LYS A 109 11.15 -1.48 10.30
CA LYS A 109 11.50 -2.87 10.52
C LYS A 109 10.68 -3.74 9.58
N HIS A 110 11.36 -4.60 8.82
CA HIS A 110 10.68 -5.46 7.85
C HIS A 110 10.06 -6.68 8.55
N ASN A 111 8.75 -6.69 8.68
CA ASN A 111 7.99 -7.78 9.30
C ASN A 111 6.55 -7.81 8.73
N ARG A 112 5.68 -8.66 9.29
CA ARG A 112 4.30 -8.77 8.82
C ARG A 112 3.55 -7.43 8.87
N ALA A 113 3.77 -6.65 9.93
CA ALA A 113 3.13 -5.34 10.06
C ALA A 113 3.56 -4.38 8.95
N SER A 114 4.81 -4.48 8.49
CA SER A 114 5.34 -3.59 7.47
C SER A 114 4.67 -3.78 6.11
N HIS A 115 4.20 -4.99 5.79
CA HIS A 115 3.58 -5.25 4.48
C HIS A 115 2.31 -4.42 4.27
N MET A 116 1.43 -4.35 5.27
CA MET A 116 0.22 -3.54 5.17
C MET A 116 0.53 -2.05 5.23
N ALA A 117 1.48 -1.66 6.06
CA ALA A 117 1.91 -0.27 6.15
C ALA A 117 2.56 0.20 4.84
N ASP A 118 3.36 -0.65 4.19
CA ASP A 118 3.95 -0.35 2.89
C ASP A 118 2.88 -0.16 1.82
N ALA A 119 1.89 -1.05 1.78
CA ALA A 119 0.79 -0.95 0.82
C ALA A 119 0.01 0.36 1.01
N LEU A 120 -0.28 0.72 2.24
CA LEU A 120 -0.96 1.96 2.57
C LEU A 120 -0.13 3.18 2.15
N ARG A 121 1.17 3.17 2.45
CA ARG A 121 2.09 4.23 2.07
C ARG A 121 2.16 4.38 0.55
N TYR A 122 2.26 3.28 -0.18
CA TYR A 122 2.29 3.31 -1.64
C TYR A 122 1.05 3.99 -2.20
N ALA A 123 -0.12 3.62 -1.71
CA ALA A 123 -1.37 4.18 -2.20
C ALA A 123 -1.49 5.67 -1.88
N LEU A 124 -1.33 6.05 -0.63
CA LEU A 124 -1.55 7.44 -0.20
C LEU A 124 -0.49 8.38 -0.77
N TYR A 125 0.78 8.01 -0.66
CA TYR A 125 1.86 8.87 -1.13
C TYR A 125 1.86 9.00 -2.65
N SER A 126 1.66 7.89 -3.37
CA SER A 126 1.64 7.92 -4.84
C SER A 126 0.46 8.71 -5.37
N PHE A 127 -0.72 8.53 -4.79
CA PHE A 127 -1.92 9.22 -5.23
C PHE A 127 -1.79 10.73 -5.05
N GLU A 128 -1.45 11.17 -3.84
CA GLU A 128 -1.39 12.60 -3.55
C GLU A 128 -0.27 13.30 -4.31
N THR A 129 0.92 12.70 -4.39
CA THR A 129 2.03 13.32 -5.09
C THR A 129 1.83 13.32 -6.61
N SER A 130 1.11 12.36 -7.15
CA SER A 130 0.80 12.34 -8.59
C SER A 130 -0.27 13.36 -8.96
N ASN A 131 -1.23 13.62 -8.08
CA ASN A 131 -2.33 14.53 -8.34
C ASN A 131 -2.05 15.98 -7.91
N SER A 132 -1.02 16.21 -7.11
CA SER A 132 -0.63 17.55 -6.65
C SER A 132 0.45 18.19 -7.52
N GLY A 133 0.92 17.52 -8.55
CA GLY A 133 2.00 17.99 -9.42
C GLY A 133 1.56 18.91 -10.55
N PHE A 134 0.44 19.52 -10.46
CA PHE A 134 -0.09 20.38 -11.52
C PHE A 134 0.06 21.83 -11.18
#